data_621fcc816d8f27730c290260273d3eea
#
_entry.id   621fcc816d8f27730c290260273d3eea
#
_cell.length_a   1.000
_cell.length_b   1.000
_cell.length_c   1.000
_cell.angle_alpha   90.00
_cell.angle_beta   90.00
_cell.angle_gamma   90.00
#
_symmetry.space_group_name_H-M   'P 1'
#
loop_
_entity.id
_entity.type
_entity.pdbx_description
1 polymer ?
#
loop_
_entity_poly.entity_id
_entity_poly.type
_entity_poly.pdbx_seq_one_letter_code
_entity_poly.pdbx_strand_id
1 'polypeptide(L)'
;MLYLPLGIVFFSALISKKSTGTWYSPGAFFSLFWLFFLVTPILFASEFNIGVYGIWYIATFVITLSCGSLVATKVTFKKSIIQLKNKNIGYKNFFLSLLIINFISMCGIISLLIYSINIYEGFSSYSGILSIPNLISIDRYSGELYYPILIKYSLYLIYPGALLSGIILSNFKVTFKSKFLCFIPLAICIALGILEGSRTSILIGFILFFSSFISGLNNQFNFKEKIH
;
A
#
# COMPACT_ATOMS: atom_id res chain seq x y z
N MET A 1 27.38 2.51 -11.43
CA MET A 1 26.00 2.61 -11.98
C MET A 1 24.88 2.65 -10.92
N LEU A 2 25.20 2.39 -9.67
CA LEU A 2 24.22 2.34 -8.55
C LEU A 2 23.70 3.73 -8.13
N TYR A 3 24.53 4.76 -8.21
CA TYR A 3 24.20 6.12 -7.74
C TYR A 3 23.21 6.87 -8.62
N LEU A 4 23.11 6.51 -9.90
CA LEU A 4 22.23 7.21 -10.86
C LEU A 4 20.73 6.99 -10.52
N PRO A 5 20.23 5.76 -10.31
CA PRO A 5 18.84 5.55 -9.89
C PRO A 5 18.53 6.13 -8.51
N LEU A 6 19.49 6.14 -7.58
CA LEU A 6 19.31 6.83 -6.28
C LEU A 6 19.15 8.33 -6.45
N GLY A 7 19.95 8.95 -7.31
CA GLY A 7 19.80 10.37 -7.68
C GLY A 7 18.42 10.65 -8.26
N ILE A 8 17.93 9.78 -9.15
CA ILE A 8 16.60 9.90 -9.75
C ILE A 8 15.48 9.87 -8.68
N VAL A 9 15.56 8.94 -7.71
CA VAL A 9 14.59 8.85 -6.61
C VAL A 9 14.64 10.13 -5.75
N PHE A 10 15.82 10.63 -5.43
CA PHE A 10 16.00 11.87 -4.68
C PHE A 10 15.42 13.10 -5.41
N PHE A 11 15.75 13.27 -6.69
CA PHE A 11 15.19 14.36 -7.50
C PHE A 11 13.67 14.25 -7.67
N SER A 12 13.14 13.05 -7.77
CA SER A 12 11.69 12.80 -7.80
C SER A 12 11.01 13.32 -6.51
N ALA A 13 11.62 13.11 -5.34
CA ALA A 13 11.14 13.65 -4.07
C ALA A 13 11.10 15.18 -4.06
N LEU A 14 12.19 15.81 -4.52
CA LEU A 14 12.30 17.29 -4.57
C LEU A 14 11.30 17.92 -5.55
N ILE A 15 11.15 17.34 -6.74
CA ILE A 15 10.20 17.80 -7.76
C ILE A 15 8.77 17.68 -7.24
N SER A 16 8.43 16.54 -6.62
CA SER A 16 7.11 16.31 -6.04
C SER A 16 6.82 17.30 -4.91
N LYS A 17 7.79 17.55 -4.00
CA LYS A 17 7.66 18.59 -2.95
C LYS A 17 7.45 19.97 -3.56
N LYS A 18 8.29 20.36 -4.52
CA LYS A 18 8.22 21.71 -5.13
C LYS A 18 6.87 21.93 -5.83
N SER A 19 6.33 20.92 -6.48
CA SER A 19 5.06 21.01 -7.21
C SER A 19 3.83 21.00 -6.31
N THR A 20 3.87 20.27 -5.19
CA THR A 20 2.73 20.11 -4.26
C THR A 20 2.80 21.02 -3.05
N GLY A 21 3.96 21.69 -2.80
CA GLY A 21 4.21 22.54 -1.64
C GLY A 21 4.45 21.80 -0.33
N THR A 22 4.31 20.45 -0.30
CA THR A 22 4.39 19.67 0.93
C THR A 22 5.15 18.36 0.75
N TRP A 23 5.86 17.92 1.80
CA TRP A 23 6.48 16.61 1.87
C TRP A 23 5.48 15.47 2.04
N TYR A 24 4.27 15.77 2.48
CA TYR A 24 3.19 14.78 2.68
C TYR A 24 2.45 14.42 1.39
N SER A 25 2.87 14.95 0.24
CA SER A 25 2.33 14.51 -1.05
C SER A 25 2.73 13.05 -1.30
N PRO A 26 1.85 12.23 -1.88
CA PRO A 26 2.14 10.82 -2.12
C PRO A 26 3.46 10.60 -2.86
N GLY A 27 3.73 11.41 -3.89
CA GLY A 27 4.97 11.31 -4.67
C GLY A 27 6.22 11.66 -3.86
N ALA A 28 6.20 12.73 -3.05
CA ALA A 28 7.35 13.12 -2.24
C ALA A 28 7.60 12.13 -1.10
N PHE A 29 6.54 11.76 -0.36
CA PHE A 29 6.65 10.84 0.76
C PHE A 29 7.16 9.47 0.33
N PHE A 30 6.60 8.91 -0.75
CA PHE A 30 6.98 7.61 -1.26
C PHE A 30 8.41 7.59 -1.81
N SER A 31 8.84 8.68 -2.47
CA SER A 31 10.22 8.82 -2.92
C SER A 31 11.21 8.85 -1.75
N LEU A 32 10.90 9.60 -0.68
CA LEU A 32 11.75 9.64 0.53
C LEU A 32 11.79 8.29 1.24
N PHE A 33 10.66 7.61 1.32
CA PHE A 33 10.56 6.28 1.91
C PHE A 33 11.51 5.30 1.20
N TRP A 34 11.41 5.20 -0.13
CA TRP A 34 12.28 4.31 -0.89
C TRP A 34 13.75 4.75 -0.87
N LEU A 35 14.01 6.05 -0.85
CA LEU A 35 15.37 6.54 -0.68
C LEU A 35 15.99 6.04 0.63
N PHE A 36 15.24 6.12 1.73
CA PHE A 36 15.70 5.61 3.03
C PHE A 36 16.00 4.10 2.97
N PHE A 37 15.09 3.30 2.40
CA PHE A 37 15.28 1.85 2.29
C PHE A 37 16.40 1.44 1.33
N LEU A 38 16.70 2.24 0.32
CA LEU A 38 17.80 1.97 -0.61
C LEU A 38 19.15 2.41 -0.05
N VAL A 39 19.20 3.54 0.65
CA VAL A 39 20.45 4.10 1.20
C VAL A 39 20.90 3.33 2.45
N THR A 40 19.96 2.92 3.31
CA THR A 40 20.30 2.21 4.56
C THR A 40 21.12 0.94 4.33
N PRO A 41 20.75 0.00 3.45
CA PRO A 41 21.59 -1.17 3.18
C PRO A 41 22.96 -0.82 2.56
N ILE A 42 23.02 0.21 1.71
CA ILE A 42 24.28 0.63 1.09
C ILE A 42 25.27 1.14 2.15
N LEU A 43 24.77 1.83 3.18
CA LEU A 43 25.62 2.40 4.23
C LEU A 43 26.00 1.39 5.31
N PHE A 44 25.08 0.50 5.70
CA PHE A 44 25.24 -0.37 6.87
C PHE A 44 25.46 -1.85 6.53
N ALA A 45 25.25 -2.25 5.28
CA ALA A 45 25.32 -3.63 4.85
C ALA A 45 26.03 -3.75 3.48
N SER A 46 27.22 -3.15 3.39
CA SER A 46 28.04 -3.11 2.15
C SER A 46 28.44 -4.49 1.63
N GLU A 47 28.35 -5.53 2.48
CA GLU A 47 28.64 -6.92 2.11
C GLU A 47 27.53 -7.55 1.25
N PHE A 48 26.32 -6.97 1.25
CA PHE A 48 25.24 -7.48 0.42
C PHE A 48 25.32 -6.92 -0.99
N ASN A 49 25.43 -7.80 -1.97
CA ASN A 49 25.34 -7.45 -3.39
C ASN A 49 23.93 -7.01 -3.73
N ILE A 50 23.69 -5.70 -3.72
CA ILE A 50 22.39 -5.14 -4.11
C ILE A 50 22.27 -5.21 -5.63
N GLY A 51 21.28 -5.97 -6.12
CA GLY A 51 21.05 -6.12 -7.56
C GLY A 51 20.70 -4.78 -8.21
N VAL A 52 21.55 -4.29 -9.10
CA VAL A 52 21.37 -3.01 -9.82
C VAL A 52 20.01 -2.93 -10.52
N TYR A 53 19.54 -4.04 -11.08
CA TYR A 53 18.22 -4.12 -11.73
C TYR A 53 17.06 -3.85 -10.76
N GLY A 54 17.16 -4.35 -9.52
CA GLY A 54 16.12 -4.09 -8.50
C GLY A 54 16.00 -2.61 -8.17
N ILE A 55 17.13 -1.89 -8.09
CA ILE A 55 17.13 -0.45 -7.79
C ILE A 55 16.53 0.35 -8.96
N TRP A 56 16.82 -0.02 -10.21
CA TRP A 56 16.21 0.59 -11.39
C TRP A 56 14.70 0.36 -11.44
N TYR A 57 14.26 -0.84 -11.06
CA TYR A 57 12.82 -1.15 -10.98
C TYR A 57 12.10 -0.26 -9.97
N ILE A 58 12.69 -0.08 -8.78
CA ILE A 58 12.18 0.82 -7.75
C ILE A 58 12.18 2.28 -8.24
N ALA A 59 13.26 2.74 -8.86
CA ALA A 59 13.35 4.10 -9.39
C ALA A 59 12.25 4.38 -10.43
N THR A 60 12.02 3.46 -11.37
CA THR A 60 10.96 3.56 -12.36
C THR A 60 9.58 3.61 -11.72
N PHE A 61 9.32 2.77 -10.73
CA PHE A 61 8.07 2.75 -9.98
C PHE A 61 7.82 4.07 -9.23
N VAL A 62 8.84 4.59 -8.56
CA VAL A 62 8.79 5.88 -7.85
C VAL A 62 8.51 7.04 -8.80
N ILE A 63 9.15 7.09 -9.98
CA ILE A 63 8.89 8.11 -11.01
C ILE A 63 7.43 8.04 -11.47
N THR A 64 6.96 6.85 -11.81
CA THR A 64 5.58 6.66 -12.31
C THR A 64 4.55 7.14 -11.28
N LEU A 65 4.76 6.81 -10.01
CA LEU A 65 3.89 7.20 -8.90
C LEU A 65 3.95 8.72 -8.65
N SER A 66 5.13 9.32 -8.75
CA SER A 66 5.33 10.76 -8.63
C SER A 66 4.65 11.52 -9.78
N CYS A 67 4.80 11.05 -11.01
CA CYS A 67 4.10 11.61 -12.17
C CYS A 67 2.58 11.51 -12.03
N GLY A 68 2.07 10.35 -11.60
CA GLY A 68 0.64 10.17 -11.31
C GLY A 68 0.13 11.13 -10.24
N SER A 69 0.90 11.33 -9.17
CA SER A 69 0.60 12.30 -8.12
C SER A 69 0.54 13.74 -8.63
N LEU A 70 1.48 14.14 -9.50
CA LEU A 70 1.52 15.47 -10.11
C LEU A 70 0.33 15.72 -11.06
N VAL A 71 -0.04 14.73 -11.87
CA VAL A 71 -1.21 14.80 -12.75
C VAL A 71 -2.48 14.90 -11.91
N ALA A 72 -2.61 14.08 -10.87
CA ALA A 72 -3.77 14.08 -9.98
C ALA A 72 -3.96 15.43 -9.29
N THR A 73 -2.89 16.09 -8.83
CA THR A 73 -2.98 17.42 -8.21
C THR A 73 -3.45 18.50 -9.18
N LYS A 74 -3.00 18.48 -10.44
CA LYS A 74 -3.45 19.43 -11.47
C LYS A 74 -4.91 19.21 -11.88
N VAL A 75 -5.37 17.97 -11.97
CA VAL A 75 -6.74 17.62 -12.36
C VAL A 75 -7.74 17.95 -11.25
N THR A 76 -7.38 17.70 -9.99
CA THR A 76 -8.25 18.00 -8.83
C THR A 76 -8.45 19.50 -8.63
N PHE A 77 -7.45 20.33 -8.90
CA PHE A 77 -7.59 21.80 -8.82
C PHE A 77 -8.68 22.36 -9.76
N LYS A 78 -8.85 21.75 -10.92
CA LYS A 78 -9.87 22.21 -11.91
C LYS A 78 -11.28 21.68 -11.62
N LYS A 79 -11.40 20.56 -10.92
CA LYS A 79 -12.68 19.89 -10.60
C LYS A 79 -13.29 20.26 -9.24
N SER A 80 -12.49 20.77 -8.29
CA SER A 80 -12.96 21.03 -6.92
C SER A 80 -14.08 22.09 -6.81
N ILE A 81 -14.20 22.97 -7.80
CA ILE A 81 -15.26 24.00 -7.84
C ILE A 81 -16.63 23.40 -8.20
N ILE A 82 -16.68 22.29 -8.93
CA ILE A 82 -17.94 21.70 -9.43
C ILE A 82 -18.50 20.62 -8.47
N GLN A 83 -17.68 20.01 -7.62
CA GLN A 83 -18.04 18.80 -6.86
C GLN A 83 -18.62 19.02 -5.45
N LEU A 84 -18.75 20.23 -4.95
CA LEU A 84 -19.38 20.48 -3.65
C LEU A 84 -20.87 20.06 -3.58
N LYS A 85 -21.53 19.90 -4.73
CA LYS A 85 -22.97 19.56 -4.81
C LYS A 85 -23.27 18.05 -4.70
N ASN A 86 -22.27 17.14 -4.84
CA ASN A 86 -22.50 15.68 -4.92
C ASN A 86 -21.72 14.84 -3.90
N LYS A 87 -21.43 15.39 -2.73
CA LYS A 87 -20.60 14.73 -1.70
C LYS A 87 -21.17 13.40 -1.18
N ASN A 88 -22.51 13.27 -1.16
CA ASN A 88 -23.19 12.07 -0.65
C ASN A 88 -23.18 10.89 -1.62
N ILE A 89 -23.20 11.14 -2.92
CA ILE A 89 -23.18 10.08 -3.94
C ILE A 89 -21.77 9.45 -4.02
N GLY A 90 -20.73 10.29 -3.93
CA GLY A 90 -19.35 9.82 -3.91
C GLY A 90 -19.04 8.89 -2.73
N TYR A 91 -19.51 9.25 -1.52
CA TYR A 91 -19.30 8.44 -0.32
C TYR A 91 -19.87 7.03 -0.45
N LYS A 92 -21.13 6.92 -0.90
CA LYS A 92 -21.79 5.60 -1.04
C LYS A 92 -21.04 4.68 -2.00
N ASN A 93 -20.59 5.21 -3.14
CA ASN A 93 -19.85 4.42 -4.13
C ASN A 93 -18.46 3.97 -3.62
N PHE A 94 -17.72 4.87 -2.97
CA PHE A 94 -16.43 4.51 -2.36
C PHE A 94 -16.59 3.48 -1.25
N PHE A 95 -17.62 3.64 -0.42
CA PHE A 95 -17.89 2.73 0.68
C PHE A 95 -18.36 1.35 0.18
N LEU A 96 -19.21 1.32 -0.85
CA LEU A 96 -19.61 0.05 -1.48
C LEU A 96 -18.42 -0.67 -2.11
N SER A 97 -17.56 0.07 -2.83
CA SER A 97 -16.33 -0.50 -3.40
C SER A 97 -15.43 -1.08 -2.32
N LEU A 98 -15.28 -0.38 -1.17
CA LEU A 98 -14.51 -0.88 -0.05
C LEU A 98 -15.10 -2.16 0.54
N LEU A 99 -16.42 -2.26 0.68
CA LEU A 99 -17.09 -3.46 1.17
C LEU A 99 -16.85 -4.66 0.24
N ILE A 100 -16.97 -4.47 -1.06
CA ILE A 100 -16.72 -5.52 -2.05
C ILE A 100 -15.26 -5.99 -1.98
N ILE A 101 -14.31 -5.05 -1.96
CA ILE A 101 -12.88 -5.35 -1.85
C ILE A 101 -12.58 -6.11 -0.56
N ASN A 102 -13.10 -5.65 0.58
CA ASN A 102 -12.90 -6.33 1.86
C ASN A 102 -13.45 -7.76 1.84
N PHE A 103 -14.63 -7.96 1.26
CA PHE A 103 -15.23 -9.28 1.15
C PHE A 103 -14.38 -10.22 0.30
N ILE A 104 -13.97 -9.80 -0.90
CA ILE A 104 -13.13 -10.61 -1.78
C ILE A 104 -11.78 -10.92 -1.12
N SER A 105 -11.17 -9.93 -0.45
CA SER A 105 -9.88 -10.10 0.23
C SER A 105 -9.98 -11.04 1.43
N MET A 106 -11.07 -11.00 2.19
CA MET A 106 -11.33 -11.96 3.27
C MET A 106 -11.48 -13.37 2.75
N CYS A 107 -12.25 -13.55 1.66
CA CYS A 107 -12.35 -14.84 0.99
C CYS A 107 -10.96 -15.33 0.52
N GLY A 108 -10.12 -14.42 0.02
CA GLY A 108 -8.76 -14.72 -0.39
C GLY A 108 -7.88 -15.24 0.75
N ILE A 109 -7.93 -14.62 1.93
CA ILE A 109 -7.17 -15.08 3.11
C ILE A 109 -7.68 -16.43 3.61
N ILE A 110 -8.99 -16.62 3.69
CA ILE A 110 -9.57 -17.89 4.11
C ILE A 110 -9.15 -19.01 3.14
N SER A 111 -9.22 -18.72 1.83
CA SER A 111 -8.79 -19.66 0.80
C SER A 111 -7.29 -19.96 0.87
N LEU A 112 -6.47 -18.97 1.16
CA LEU A 112 -5.03 -19.15 1.38
C LEU A 112 -4.76 -20.04 2.58
N LEU A 113 -5.47 -19.83 3.69
CA LEU A 113 -5.31 -20.59 4.91
C LEU A 113 -5.70 -22.07 4.67
N ILE A 114 -6.85 -22.33 4.04
CA ILE A 114 -7.28 -23.68 3.68
C ILE A 114 -6.27 -24.35 2.75
N TYR A 115 -5.82 -23.65 1.73
CA TYR A 115 -4.83 -24.13 0.77
C TYR A 115 -3.51 -24.49 1.45
N SER A 116 -3.03 -23.64 2.36
CA SER A 116 -1.79 -23.88 3.11
C SER A 116 -1.91 -25.07 4.06
N ILE A 117 -3.03 -25.22 4.75
CA ILE A 117 -3.29 -26.38 5.60
C ILE A 117 -3.24 -27.67 4.78
N ASN A 118 -3.92 -27.70 3.62
CA ASN A 118 -3.96 -28.89 2.77
C ASN A 118 -2.58 -29.30 2.23
N ILE A 119 -1.73 -28.32 1.86
CA ILE A 119 -0.39 -28.63 1.35
C ILE A 119 0.54 -29.10 2.47
N TYR A 120 0.45 -28.47 3.65
CA TYR A 120 1.37 -28.74 4.78
C TYR A 120 0.75 -29.66 5.84
N GLU A 121 -0.31 -30.41 5.50
CA GLU A 121 -1.07 -31.27 6.44
C GLU A 121 -0.15 -32.30 7.13
N GLY A 122 0.79 -32.90 6.38
CA GLY A 122 1.78 -33.83 6.93
C GLY A 122 2.76 -33.20 7.93
N PHE A 123 3.10 -31.93 7.79
CA PHE A 123 4.00 -31.20 8.68
C PHE A 123 3.27 -30.60 9.90
N SER A 124 2.00 -30.21 9.73
CA SER A 124 1.19 -29.64 10.80
C SER A 124 0.92 -30.62 11.95
N SER A 125 0.91 -31.91 11.66
CA SER A 125 0.72 -32.97 12.66
C SER A 125 1.86 -33.03 13.69
N TYR A 126 3.09 -32.63 13.30
CA TYR A 126 4.29 -32.69 14.16
C TYR A 126 4.60 -31.36 14.86
N SER A 127 4.34 -30.23 14.24
CA SER A 127 4.77 -28.91 14.69
C SER A 127 3.62 -27.91 14.93
N GLY A 128 2.39 -28.28 14.61
CA GLY A 128 1.20 -27.45 14.75
C GLY A 128 1.05 -26.39 13.68
N ILE A 129 -0.12 -25.75 13.66
CA ILE A 129 -0.51 -24.71 12.68
C ILE A 129 0.46 -23.51 12.68
N LEU A 130 1.14 -23.24 13.79
CA LEU A 130 2.11 -22.15 13.93
C LEU A 130 3.38 -22.32 13.10
N SER A 131 3.68 -23.52 12.59
CA SER A 131 4.82 -23.75 11.69
C SER A 131 4.54 -23.41 10.22
N ILE A 132 3.26 -23.32 9.83
CA ILE A 132 2.85 -23.04 8.44
C ILE A 132 3.49 -21.77 7.87
N PRO A 133 3.52 -20.62 8.58
CA PRO A 133 4.18 -19.40 8.10
C PRO A 133 5.66 -19.60 7.76
N ASN A 134 6.37 -20.41 8.55
CA ASN A 134 7.78 -20.71 8.29
C ASN A 134 7.96 -21.57 7.03
N LEU A 135 7.10 -22.57 6.83
CA LEU A 135 7.12 -23.42 5.63
C LEU A 135 6.80 -22.62 4.37
N ILE A 136 5.75 -21.79 4.40
CA ILE A 136 5.43 -20.87 3.31
C ILE A 136 6.59 -19.92 3.00
N SER A 137 7.29 -19.44 4.03
CA SER A 137 8.45 -18.57 3.85
C SER A 137 9.60 -19.31 3.16
N ILE A 138 9.90 -20.55 3.54
CA ILE A 138 10.92 -21.38 2.92
C ILE A 138 10.61 -21.63 1.45
N ASP A 139 9.40 -22.07 1.12
CA ASP A 139 8.97 -22.36 -0.25
C ASP A 139 8.97 -21.10 -1.13
N ARG A 140 8.70 -19.93 -0.54
CA ARG A 140 8.83 -18.66 -1.25
C ARG A 140 10.27 -18.35 -1.62
N TYR A 141 11.22 -18.55 -0.71
CA TYR A 141 12.65 -18.29 -0.97
C TYR A 141 13.27 -19.32 -1.91
N SER A 142 12.78 -20.57 -1.91
CA SER A 142 13.18 -21.59 -2.88
C SER A 142 12.57 -21.39 -4.28
N GLY A 143 11.55 -20.54 -4.39
CA GLY A 143 10.81 -20.31 -5.63
C GLY A 143 9.78 -21.41 -5.97
N GLU A 144 9.52 -22.31 -5.05
CA GLU A 144 8.57 -23.43 -5.22
C GLU A 144 7.13 -23.05 -4.86
N LEU A 145 6.94 -21.88 -4.22
CA LEU A 145 5.63 -21.43 -3.78
C LEU A 145 4.74 -21.04 -4.97
N TYR A 146 3.70 -21.82 -5.21
CA TYR A 146 2.72 -21.55 -6.25
C TYR A 146 1.33 -21.36 -5.65
N TYR A 147 0.77 -20.15 -5.79
CA TYR A 147 -0.61 -19.90 -5.42
C TYR A 147 -1.54 -20.02 -6.63
N PRO A 148 -2.72 -20.63 -6.47
CA PRO A 148 -3.77 -20.55 -7.48
C PRO A 148 -4.09 -19.10 -7.84
N ILE A 149 -4.32 -18.86 -9.12
CA ILE A 149 -4.52 -17.51 -9.68
C ILE A 149 -5.60 -16.72 -8.94
N LEU A 150 -6.70 -17.36 -8.59
CA LEU A 150 -7.81 -16.74 -7.86
C LEU A 150 -7.40 -16.25 -6.45
N ILE A 151 -6.63 -17.06 -5.73
CA ILE A 151 -6.10 -16.67 -4.42
C ILE A 151 -5.17 -15.46 -4.58
N LYS A 152 -4.26 -15.52 -5.52
CA LYS A 152 -3.28 -14.46 -5.78
C LYS A 152 -3.96 -13.12 -6.08
N TYR A 153 -4.94 -13.08 -6.98
CA TYR A 153 -5.63 -11.83 -7.32
C TYR A 153 -6.53 -11.32 -6.20
N SER A 154 -7.20 -12.19 -5.45
CA SER A 154 -8.01 -11.78 -4.30
C SER A 154 -7.14 -11.15 -3.19
N LEU A 155 -5.92 -11.65 -2.98
CA LEU A 155 -4.97 -11.07 -2.04
C LEU A 155 -4.43 -9.72 -2.51
N TYR A 156 -4.18 -9.52 -3.79
CA TYR A 156 -3.73 -8.23 -4.30
C TYR A 156 -4.74 -7.10 -4.12
N LEU A 157 -6.04 -7.41 -4.02
CA LEU A 157 -7.09 -6.42 -3.76
C LEU A 157 -7.01 -5.79 -2.36
N ILE A 158 -6.25 -6.37 -1.44
CA ILE A 158 -6.03 -5.83 -0.09
C ILE A 158 -5.38 -4.43 -0.17
N TYR A 159 -4.43 -4.24 -1.07
CA TYR A 159 -3.68 -2.99 -1.20
C TYR A 159 -4.55 -1.80 -1.67
N PRO A 160 -5.34 -1.90 -2.76
CA PRO A 160 -6.32 -0.87 -3.08
C PRO A 160 -7.38 -0.71 -1.99
N GLY A 161 -7.73 -1.74 -1.24
CA GLY A 161 -8.59 -1.65 -0.06
C GLY A 161 -8.01 -0.75 1.02
N ALA A 162 -6.73 -0.92 1.36
CA ALA A 162 -6.02 -0.08 2.33
C ALA A 162 -5.98 1.39 1.88
N LEU A 163 -5.71 1.64 0.60
CA LEU A 163 -5.69 2.99 0.02
C LEU A 163 -7.08 3.65 0.06
N LEU A 164 -8.13 2.94 -0.35
CA LEU A 164 -9.51 3.44 -0.30
C LEU A 164 -9.96 3.76 1.12
N SER A 165 -9.56 2.95 2.10
CA SER A 165 -9.86 3.16 3.51
C SER A 165 -9.29 4.47 4.03
N GLY A 166 -8.04 4.79 3.72
CA GLY A 166 -7.41 6.07 4.08
C GLY A 166 -8.14 7.26 3.44
N ILE A 167 -8.51 7.15 2.16
CA ILE A 167 -9.28 8.18 1.45
C ILE A 167 -10.65 8.41 2.12
N ILE A 168 -11.37 7.34 2.48
CA ILE A 168 -12.69 7.44 3.09
C ILE A 168 -12.59 8.11 4.46
N LEU A 169 -11.65 7.67 5.30
CA LEU A 169 -11.48 8.22 6.64
C LEU A 169 -11.09 9.70 6.65
N SER A 170 -10.28 10.13 5.67
CA SER A 170 -9.80 11.50 5.59
C SER A 170 -10.80 12.47 4.97
N ASN A 171 -11.60 12.03 3.98
CA ASN A 171 -12.44 12.95 3.20
C ASN A 171 -13.90 12.99 3.62
N PHE A 172 -14.39 11.99 4.36
CA PHE A 172 -15.80 11.87 4.71
C PHE A 172 -16.03 11.83 6.23
N LYS A 173 -17.16 12.38 6.68
CA LYS A 173 -17.63 12.19 8.06
C LYS A 173 -18.19 10.78 8.19
N VAL A 174 -17.42 9.90 8.79
CA VAL A 174 -17.71 8.46 8.88
C VAL A 174 -18.30 8.15 10.27
N THR A 175 -19.37 7.35 10.32
CA THR A 175 -19.91 6.83 11.58
C THR A 175 -18.92 5.86 12.26
N PHE A 176 -19.05 5.62 13.56
CA PHE A 176 -18.14 4.71 14.29
C PHE A 176 -18.09 3.32 13.65
N LYS A 177 -19.24 2.74 13.28
CA LYS A 177 -19.32 1.44 12.59
C LYS A 177 -18.57 1.43 11.26
N SER A 178 -18.72 2.49 10.47
CA SER A 178 -18.02 2.62 9.18
C SER A 178 -16.51 2.84 9.35
N LYS A 179 -16.07 3.49 10.44
CA LYS A 179 -14.63 3.59 10.77
C LYS A 179 -14.01 2.22 10.97
N PHE A 180 -14.69 1.34 11.72
CA PHE A 180 -14.22 -0.02 11.94
C PHE A 180 -14.03 -0.78 10.63
N LEU A 181 -14.98 -0.67 9.70
CA LEU A 181 -14.86 -1.29 8.37
C LEU A 181 -13.67 -0.77 7.56
N CYS A 182 -13.27 0.48 7.75
CA CYS A 182 -12.07 1.04 7.10
C CYS A 182 -10.75 0.47 7.67
N PHE A 183 -10.73 -0.11 8.86
CA PHE A 183 -9.54 -0.76 9.41
C PHE A 183 -9.41 -2.23 9.01
N ILE A 184 -10.45 -2.83 8.43
CA ILE A 184 -10.44 -4.23 7.97
C ILE A 184 -9.29 -4.51 7.00
N PRO A 185 -8.99 -3.71 5.95
CA PRO A 185 -7.88 -3.98 5.06
C PRO A 185 -6.53 -4.03 5.77
N LEU A 186 -6.31 -3.20 6.80
CA LEU A 186 -5.08 -3.26 7.59
C LEU A 186 -5.00 -4.56 8.40
N ALA A 187 -6.11 -4.98 9.02
CA ALA A 187 -6.15 -6.24 9.73
C ALA A 187 -5.87 -7.42 8.79
N ILE A 188 -6.40 -7.37 7.55
CA ILE A 188 -6.13 -8.36 6.51
C ILE A 188 -4.66 -8.33 6.08
N CYS A 189 -4.03 -7.15 5.93
CA CYS A 189 -2.60 -7.05 5.64
C CYS A 189 -1.74 -7.67 6.74
N ILE A 190 -2.11 -7.49 8.00
CA ILE A 190 -1.43 -8.09 9.15
C ILE A 190 -1.59 -9.61 9.12
N ALA A 191 -2.82 -10.11 8.91
CA ALA A 191 -3.09 -11.53 8.82
C ALA A 191 -2.30 -12.19 7.67
N LEU A 192 -2.28 -11.56 6.49
CA LEU A 192 -1.49 -12.01 5.35
C LEU A 192 0.00 -12.04 5.67
N GLY A 193 0.51 -10.97 6.28
CA GLY A 193 1.92 -10.90 6.66
C GLY A 193 2.33 -11.97 7.67
N ILE A 194 1.46 -12.32 8.59
CA ILE A 194 1.67 -13.42 9.56
C ILE A 194 1.64 -14.77 8.83
N LEU A 195 0.60 -15.02 8.01
CA LEU A 195 0.44 -16.28 7.28
C LEU A 195 1.59 -16.56 6.30
N GLU A 196 2.07 -15.53 5.63
CA GLU A 196 3.16 -15.66 4.66
C GLU A 196 4.56 -15.51 5.27
N GLY A 197 4.69 -15.22 6.55
CA GLY A 197 5.96 -14.85 7.18
C GLY A 197 6.59 -13.59 6.55
N SER A 198 5.78 -12.72 5.91
CA SER A 198 6.25 -11.58 5.14
C SER A 198 5.92 -10.26 5.81
N ARG A 199 6.95 -9.55 6.26
CA ARG A 199 6.79 -8.18 6.80
C ARG A 199 6.39 -7.17 5.72
N THR A 200 6.69 -7.47 4.46
CA THR A 200 6.44 -6.58 3.31
C THR A 200 4.96 -6.30 3.11
N SER A 201 4.10 -7.30 3.23
CA SER A 201 2.64 -7.14 3.07
C SER A 201 2.05 -6.19 4.11
N ILE A 202 2.50 -6.31 5.37
CA ILE A 202 2.10 -5.42 6.47
C ILE A 202 2.54 -3.99 6.16
N LEU A 203 3.82 -3.82 5.82
CA LEU A 203 4.43 -2.52 5.59
C LEU A 203 3.79 -1.78 4.42
N ILE A 204 3.56 -2.44 3.30
CA ILE A 204 2.89 -1.85 2.13
C ILE A 204 1.46 -1.44 2.48
N GLY A 205 0.70 -2.29 3.18
CA GLY A 205 -0.66 -1.97 3.62
C GLY A 205 -0.72 -0.71 4.48
N PHE A 206 0.18 -0.59 5.48
CA PHE A 206 0.29 0.60 6.33
C PHE A 206 0.67 1.85 5.53
N ILE A 207 1.66 1.77 4.64
CA ILE A 207 2.09 2.90 3.83
C ILE A 207 0.95 3.41 2.95
N LEU A 208 0.25 2.52 2.25
CA LEU A 208 -0.86 2.90 1.38
C LEU A 208 -2.00 3.54 2.16
N PHE A 209 -2.34 2.98 3.32
CA PHE A 209 -3.38 3.52 4.19
C PHE A 209 -3.00 4.92 4.70
N PHE A 210 -1.84 5.08 5.34
CA PHE A 210 -1.45 6.35 5.94
C PHE A 210 -1.15 7.42 4.90
N SER A 211 -0.52 7.07 3.76
CA SER A 211 -0.27 8.05 2.69
C SER A 211 -1.57 8.62 2.13
N SER A 212 -2.58 7.78 1.90
CA SER A 212 -3.88 8.20 1.41
C SER A 212 -4.66 8.99 2.48
N PHE A 213 -4.56 8.61 3.75
CA PHE A 213 -5.17 9.33 4.87
C PHE A 213 -4.58 10.73 5.04
N ILE A 214 -3.25 10.85 5.08
CA ILE A 214 -2.55 12.13 5.22
C ILE A 214 -2.82 13.04 4.01
N SER A 215 -2.80 12.49 2.81
CA SER A 215 -3.11 13.24 1.58
C SER A 215 -4.53 13.84 1.62
N GLY A 216 -5.50 13.08 2.11
CA GLY A 216 -6.88 13.55 2.26
C GLY A 216 -7.03 14.62 3.33
N LEU A 217 -6.33 14.50 4.47
CA LEU A 217 -6.31 15.53 5.51
C LEU A 217 -5.71 16.85 5.01
N ASN A 218 -4.60 16.79 4.30
CA ASN A 218 -3.93 17.97 3.76
C ASN A 218 -4.85 18.75 2.80
N ASN A 219 -5.64 18.06 2.00
CA ASN A 219 -6.65 18.69 1.14
C ASN A 219 -7.74 19.42 1.94
N GLN A 220 -8.09 18.95 3.13
CA GLN A 220 -9.05 19.63 4.00
C GLN A 220 -8.47 20.90 4.66
N PHE A 221 -7.20 20.88 5.08
CA PHE A 221 -6.53 22.03 5.69
C PHE A 221 -6.34 23.15 4.68
N ASN A 222 -5.83 22.87 3.50
CA ASN A 222 -5.67 23.87 2.42
C ASN A 222 -6.99 24.49 1.96
N PHE A 223 -8.11 23.81 2.16
CA PHE A 223 -9.43 24.35 1.83
C PHE A 223 -9.94 25.33 2.89
N LYS A 224 -9.63 25.11 4.18
CA LYS A 224 -10.02 26.03 5.26
C LYS A 224 -9.24 27.34 5.21
N GLU A 225 -7.94 27.30 4.89
CA GLU A 225 -7.11 28.54 4.76
C GLU A 225 -7.51 29.43 3.57
N LYS A 226 -8.16 28.88 2.55
CA LYS A 226 -8.62 29.66 1.39
C LYS A 226 -9.98 30.32 1.56
N ILE A 227 -10.73 30.02 2.63
CA ILE A 227 -12.06 30.58 2.94
C ILE A 227 -11.97 31.73 3.95
N HIS A 228 -10.82 31.92 4.61
CA HIS A 228 -10.47 33.06 5.45
C HIS A 228 -9.56 34.02 4.69
#